data_9fc9dcae9148dbfd2662e0a1327b8d75
#
_entry.id   9fc9dcae9148dbfd2662e0a1327b8d75
#
_cell.length_a   1.000
_cell.length_b   1.000
_cell.length_c   1.000
_cell.angle_alpha   90.00
_cell.angle_beta   90.00
_cell.angle_gamma   90.00
#
_symmetry.space_group_name_H-M   'P 1'
#
loop_
_entity.id
_entity.type
_entity.pdbx_description
1 polymer ?
#
loop_
_entity_poly.entity_id
_entity_poly.type
_entity_poly.pdbx_seq_one_letter_code
_entity_poly.pdbx_strand_id
1 'polypeptide(L)'
;MKKRLTMILVLALCVGLMSACGNSSTTPAVTSAPAVGTDGAAANTGAAITYDSMVIAVGTTGAAEDISTKAMEYMSQYLSEKTGGAMTINLFPSSQLGNASAMMEMVQQGALDIMLEGNFMNSYGVSDAKAGSVSFLNKSKEMYKALNESEVKKDWERQFEELNGIHILNDAFYRNSTCYVSNKKVESLEDLKGLKVRVPPSQIVIQCYEALGMAPTPIAYSESLLSLQQGVVDAIWCTEDAAYTMGFYEVAKYLIELNTDQDSMYLYTNAALYNGLGENERAALEEAAAAAAAYYSGLAEEQLRTNVQKMKDAGIEVITLTPETVNEIWGTVLPVARTFEANGEWTSGLLDKVLEATGQN
;
A
#
# COMPACT_ATOMS: atom_id res chain seq x y z
N MET A 1 -12.62 17.31 49.38
CA MET A 1 -11.50 18.08 50.00
C MET A 1 -10.62 18.59 48.85
N LYS A 2 -10.51 19.93 48.80
CA LYS A 2 -9.77 20.69 47.82
C LYS A 2 -8.25 20.54 48.02
N LYS A 3 -7.43 20.44 46.96
CA LYS A 3 -6.09 21.00 46.94
C LYS A 3 -5.77 21.51 45.52
N ARG A 4 -5.50 22.78 45.53
CA ARG A 4 -5.09 23.70 44.44
C ARG A 4 -3.62 23.42 44.04
N LEU A 5 -3.29 23.50 42.75
CA LEU A 5 -2.66 24.64 42.06
C LEU A 5 -1.20 24.96 42.47
N THR A 6 -0.26 24.83 41.58
CA THR A 6 0.76 25.89 41.44
C THR A 6 1.36 25.85 40.02
N MET A 7 1.18 26.93 39.31
CA MET A 7 1.72 27.36 38.00
C MET A 7 3.03 28.12 38.34
N ILE A 8 4.13 27.76 37.69
CA ILE A 8 5.35 28.62 37.71
C ILE A 8 5.73 28.90 36.25
N LEU A 9 5.57 30.18 35.93
CA LEU A 9 6.01 30.89 34.74
C LEU A 9 7.45 31.37 35.03
N VAL A 10 8.41 31.04 34.17
CA VAL A 10 9.72 31.71 34.17
C VAL A 10 10.01 32.24 32.76
N LEU A 11 9.92 33.54 32.69
CA LEU A 11 10.32 34.40 31.59
C LEU A 11 11.77 34.82 31.84
N ALA A 12 12.66 34.58 30.89
CA ALA A 12 13.98 35.25 30.91
C ALA A 12 14.35 35.74 29.51
N LEU A 13 14.29 37.04 29.42
CA LEU A 13 14.72 37.89 28.31
C LEU A 13 16.24 38.12 28.46
N CYS A 14 17.03 37.98 27.39
CA CYS A 14 18.34 38.61 27.30
C CYS A 14 18.59 39.18 25.91
N VAL A 15 18.64 40.49 25.86
CA VAL A 15 19.08 41.35 24.75
C VAL A 15 20.55 41.68 24.97
N GLY A 16 21.34 41.79 23.90
CA GLY A 16 22.71 42.34 23.92
C GLY A 16 23.38 42.17 22.57
N LEU A 17 23.29 43.07 21.71
CA LEU A 17 24.09 44.23 21.26
C LEU A 17 25.47 43.93 20.64
N MET A 18 25.47 44.20 19.33
CA MET A 18 26.49 44.87 18.48
C MET A 18 27.99 44.78 18.81
N SER A 19 28.79 44.51 17.79
CA SER A 19 29.76 45.47 17.27
C SER A 19 30.38 45.05 15.92
N ALA A 20 30.42 45.98 15.03
CA ALA A 20 31.09 45.99 13.74
C ALA A 20 32.61 46.21 13.89
N CYS A 21 33.38 45.65 13.00
CA CYS A 21 34.61 46.30 12.49
C CYS A 21 34.99 45.69 11.13
N GLY A 22 35.09 46.55 10.15
CA GLY A 22 35.54 46.23 8.82
C GLY A 22 37.04 46.10 8.71
N ASN A 23 37.49 45.48 7.66
CA ASN A 23 38.77 45.80 7.05
C ASN A 23 38.79 45.53 5.55
N SER A 24 39.15 46.55 4.82
CA SER A 24 39.40 46.58 3.37
C SER A 24 40.73 45.97 3.05
N SER A 25 40.85 45.21 1.98
CA SER A 25 42.11 45.08 1.25
C SER A 25 41.87 44.67 -0.21
N THR A 26 42.03 45.62 -1.04
CA THR A 26 42.68 45.75 -2.37
C THR A 26 42.90 44.50 -3.22
N THR A 27 42.33 44.62 -4.39
CA THR A 27 42.58 43.87 -5.64
C THR A 27 43.97 44.17 -6.20
N PRO A 28 44.59 43.24 -6.93
CA PRO A 28 45.35 43.61 -8.12
C PRO A 28 44.73 43.00 -9.39
N ALA A 29 44.64 43.87 -10.38
CA ALA A 29 44.31 43.58 -11.75
C ALA A 29 45.36 42.73 -12.43
N VAL A 30 44.98 41.70 -13.19
CA VAL A 30 45.82 41.02 -14.15
C VAL A 30 45.18 41.00 -15.51
N THR A 31 45.95 41.45 -16.43
CA THR A 31 45.90 41.75 -17.82
C THR A 31 45.22 40.69 -18.70
N SER A 32 44.42 41.17 -19.63
CA SER A 32 43.85 40.44 -20.79
C SER A 32 44.87 39.90 -21.74
N ALA A 33 44.67 38.65 -22.21
CA ALA A 33 45.25 38.08 -23.41
C ALA A 33 44.11 37.54 -24.36
N PRO A 34 44.34 37.46 -25.66
CA PRO A 34 43.25 37.60 -26.65
C PRO A 34 42.48 36.32 -26.94
N ALA A 35 41.25 36.52 -27.40
CA ALA A 35 40.30 35.50 -27.87
C ALA A 35 40.85 34.75 -29.08
N VAL A 36 40.83 33.40 -28.96
CA VAL A 36 40.83 32.49 -30.13
C VAL A 36 39.41 32.03 -30.34
N GLY A 37 38.84 32.36 -31.46
CA GLY A 37 37.54 31.90 -31.90
C GLY A 37 37.59 30.41 -32.16
N THR A 38 36.70 29.65 -31.59
CA THR A 38 36.31 28.32 -32.03
C THR A 38 34.82 28.34 -32.29
N ASP A 39 34.48 27.94 -33.51
CA ASP A 39 33.16 27.87 -34.09
C ASP A 39 32.14 27.12 -33.21
N GLY A 40 30.92 27.62 -33.32
CA GLY A 40 29.75 27.17 -32.55
C GLY A 40 29.43 25.72 -32.68
N ALA A 41 29.49 25.02 -31.58
CA ALA A 41 28.56 23.94 -31.29
C ALA A 41 27.33 24.59 -30.63
N ALA A 42 26.21 24.65 -31.33
CA ALA A 42 24.94 25.03 -30.75
C ALA A 42 24.64 24.03 -29.63
N ALA A 43 24.92 24.41 -28.40
CA ALA A 43 24.38 23.73 -27.24
C ALA A 43 22.85 23.87 -27.35
N ASN A 44 22.20 22.73 -27.57
CA ASN A 44 20.75 22.63 -27.46
C ASN A 44 20.42 22.85 -25.97
N THR A 45 20.29 24.09 -25.54
CA THR A 45 19.77 24.44 -24.22
C THR A 45 18.28 24.16 -24.23
N GLY A 46 17.91 22.87 -24.02
CA GLY A 46 16.56 22.57 -23.59
C GLY A 46 16.26 23.48 -22.42
N ALA A 47 15.15 24.21 -22.47
CA ALA A 47 14.72 25.04 -21.36
C ALA A 47 14.74 24.20 -20.08
N ALA A 48 15.41 24.67 -19.05
CA ALA A 48 15.42 23.97 -17.77
C ALA A 48 13.97 23.82 -17.29
N ILE A 49 13.56 22.58 -16.98
CA ILE A 49 12.24 22.35 -16.40
C ILE A 49 12.18 23.09 -15.06
N THR A 50 11.16 23.92 -14.90
CA THR A 50 10.88 24.63 -13.65
C THR A 50 9.66 24.00 -12.98
N TYR A 51 9.63 24.01 -11.65
CA TYR A 51 8.56 23.50 -10.83
C TYR A 51 8.06 24.57 -9.88
N ASP A 52 6.76 24.59 -9.65
CA ASP A 52 6.17 25.45 -8.61
C ASP A 52 6.51 24.88 -7.22
N SER A 53 6.74 25.82 -6.27
CA SER A 53 7.07 25.40 -4.89
C SER A 53 5.82 24.92 -4.17
N MET A 54 5.87 23.68 -3.65
CA MET A 54 4.77 23.10 -2.87
C MET A 54 5.27 22.14 -1.79
N VAL A 55 4.49 22.02 -0.71
CA VAL A 55 4.67 21.00 0.34
C VAL A 55 3.45 20.11 0.34
N ILE A 56 3.65 18.81 0.11
CA ILE A 56 2.60 17.81 0.03
C ILE A 56 2.51 17.07 1.36
N ALA A 57 1.34 17.09 2.00
CA ALA A 57 1.07 16.33 3.21
C ALA A 57 0.72 14.87 2.87
N VAL A 58 1.49 13.90 3.40
CA VAL A 58 1.28 12.48 3.14
C VAL A 58 1.04 11.72 4.44
N GLY A 59 -0.04 10.94 4.53
CA GLY A 59 -0.40 10.13 5.69
C GLY A 59 -0.31 8.62 5.41
N THR A 60 0.03 7.84 6.43
CA THR A 60 -0.09 6.37 6.44
C THR A 60 -0.30 5.85 7.87
N THR A 61 -1.01 4.73 8.00
CA THR A 61 -1.13 4.02 9.27
C THR A 61 0.13 3.25 9.65
N GLY A 62 1.03 3.01 8.68
CA GLY A 62 2.28 2.30 8.89
C GLY A 62 3.15 2.93 9.97
N ALA A 63 3.71 2.07 10.85
CA ALA A 63 4.68 2.49 11.87
C ALA A 63 5.96 3.06 11.21
N ALA A 64 6.78 3.77 11.97
CA ALA A 64 7.99 4.40 11.45
C ALA A 64 8.94 3.43 10.71
N GLU A 65 9.04 2.19 11.19
CA GLU A 65 9.88 1.15 10.58
C GLU A 65 9.17 0.30 9.52
N ASP A 66 7.88 0.54 9.29
CA ASP A 66 7.10 -0.18 8.29
C ASP A 66 7.55 0.16 6.87
N ILE A 67 7.44 -0.81 5.95
CA ILE A 67 7.86 -0.62 4.55
C ILE A 67 7.01 0.43 3.83
N SER A 68 5.76 0.65 4.24
CA SER A 68 4.90 1.71 3.71
C SER A 68 5.46 3.10 4.05
N THR A 69 5.91 3.30 5.29
CA THR A 69 6.56 4.53 5.72
C THR A 69 7.89 4.74 4.99
N LYS A 70 8.72 3.71 4.91
CA LYS A 70 9.99 3.76 4.15
C LYS A 70 9.80 4.09 2.67
N ALA A 71 8.73 3.57 2.06
CA ALA A 71 8.41 3.90 0.68
C ALA A 71 8.00 5.37 0.51
N MET A 72 7.28 5.93 1.47
CA MET A 72 6.91 7.36 1.45
C MET A 72 8.12 8.27 1.75
N GLU A 73 9.05 7.85 2.61
CA GLU A 73 10.33 8.54 2.80
C GLU A 73 11.16 8.54 1.50
N TYR A 74 11.21 7.39 0.82
CA TYR A 74 11.88 7.29 -0.49
C TYR A 74 11.19 8.18 -1.54
N MET A 75 9.85 8.20 -1.60
CA MET A 75 9.09 9.12 -2.45
C MET A 75 9.45 10.57 -2.19
N SER A 76 9.55 10.96 -0.91
CA SER A 76 9.92 12.31 -0.48
C SER A 76 11.30 12.71 -0.99
N GLN A 77 12.28 11.83 -0.81
CA GLN A 77 13.64 12.06 -1.30
C GLN A 77 13.66 12.18 -2.82
N TYR A 78 13.05 11.21 -3.52
CA TYR A 78 13.01 11.17 -4.99
C TYR A 78 12.39 12.45 -5.56
N LEU A 79 11.22 12.85 -5.06
CA LEU A 79 10.50 14.03 -5.52
C LEU A 79 11.32 15.31 -5.29
N SER A 80 11.91 15.45 -4.11
CA SER A 80 12.76 16.61 -3.77
C SER A 80 13.99 16.69 -4.68
N GLU A 81 14.70 15.58 -4.91
CA GLU A 81 15.86 15.54 -5.80
C GLU A 81 15.47 15.87 -7.24
N LYS A 82 14.38 15.29 -7.76
CA LYS A 82 13.89 15.51 -9.12
C LYS A 82 13.50 16.95 -9.38
N THR A 83 12.90 17.61 -8.40
CA THR A 83 12.40 18.99 -8.55
C THR A 83 13.36 20.05 -7.99
N GLY A 84 14.58 19.66 -7.59
CA GLY A 84 15.54 20.59 -6.98
C GLY A 84 15.05 21.23 -5.69
N GLY A 85 14.20 20.54 -4.93
CA GLY A 85 13.61 20.98 -3.66
C GLY A 85 12.37 21.84 -3.82
N ALA A 86 11.85 22.05 -5.04
CA ALA A 86 10.61 22.80 -5.25
C ALA A 86 9.39 22.07 -4.68
N MET A 87 9.30 20.76 -4.91
CA MET A 87 8.24 19.91 -4.35
C MET A 87 8.83 19.05 -3.20
N THR A 88 8.20 19.10 -2.05
CA THR A 88 8.62 18.37 -0.84
C THR A 88 7.45 17.69 -0.18
N ILE A 89 7.71 16.62 0.57
CA ILE A 89 6.70 15.87 1.30
C ILE A 89 6.86 16.11 2.81
N ASN A 90 5.73 16.37 3.48
CA ASN A 90 5.60 16.32 4.94
C ASN A 90 4.88 15.02 5.29
N LEU A 91 5.60 14.04 5.86
CA LEU A 91 5.10 12.71 6.13
C LEU A 91 4.55 12.57 7.55
N PHE A 92 3.36 11.97 7.68
CA PHE A 92 2.65 11.67 8.93
C PHE A 92 2.44 10.15 9.07
N PRO A 93 3.43 9.38 9.57
CA PRO A 93 3.33 7.94 9.77
C PRO A 93 2.59 7.58 11.07
N SER A 94 2.46 6.28 11.35
CA SER A 94 1.97 5.74 12.64
C SER A 94 0.58 6.24 13.04
N SER A 95 -0.31 6.43 12.07
CA SER A 95 -1.68 6.95 12.32
C SER A 95 -1.72 8.31 13.03
N GLN A 96 -0.71 9.17 12.86
CA GLN A 96 -0.67 10.49 13.51
C GLN A 96 -1.87 11.38 13.16
N LEU A 97 -2.47 11.18 11.99
CA LEU A 97 -3.66 11.91 11.52
C LEU A 97 -4.97 11.14 11.77
N GLY A 98 -4.91 9.97 12.42
CA GLY A 98 -6.05 9.10 12.67
C GLY A 98 -5.93 7.76 11.97
N ASN A 99 -7.00 6.95 12.01
CA ASN A 99 -7.05 5.68 11.29
C ASN A 99 -7.25 5.90 9.77
N ALA A 100 -7.15 4.83 9.00
CA ALA A 100 -7.25 4.88 7.54
C ALA A 100 -8.54 5.54 7.04
N SER A 101 -9.70 5.26 7.66
CA SER A 101 -10.98 5.88 7.27
C SER A 101 -10.99 7.39 7.54
N ALA A 102 -10.43 7.83 8.68
CA ALA A 102 -10.33 9.25 8.99
C ALA A 102 -9.40 9.99 8.01
N MET A 103 -8.27 9.37 7.65
CA MET A 103 -7.36 9.93 6.64
C MET A 103 -8.01 9.97 5.25
N MET A 104 -8.81 8.96 4.87
CA MET A 104 -9.55 8.96 3.60
C MET A 104 -10.55 10.12 3.54
N GLU A 105 -11.27 10.40 4.63
CA GLU A 105 -12.16 11.56 4.73
C GLU A 105 -11.38 12.87 4.61
N MET A 106 -10.17 12.95 5.20
CA MET A 106 -9.31 14.14 5.06
C MET A 106 -8.83 14.33 3.62
N VAL A 107 -8.47 13.25 2.90
CA VAL A 107 -8.12 13.32 1.46
C VAL A 107 -9.32 13.79 0.65
N GLN A 108 -10.50 13.25 0.91
CA GLN A 108 -11.73 13.64 0.22
C GLN A 108 -12.04 15.13 0.42
N GLN A 109 -11.80 15.67 1.61
CA GLN A 109 -12.03 17.06 1.96
C GLN A 109 -10.88 18.01 1.55
N GLY A 110 -9.76 17.49 1.06
CA GLY A 110 -8.56 18.26 0.75
C GLY A 110 -7.79 18.75 1.98
N ALA A 111 -8.02 18.16 3.14
CA ALA A 111 -7.28 18.43 4.38
C ALA A 111 -5.99 17.60 4.51
N LEU A 112 -5.88 16.53 3.74
CA LEU A 112 -4.69 15.73 3.52
C LEU A 112 -4.53 15.57 2.00
N ASP A 113 -3.31 15.75 1.50
CA ASP A 113 -3.06 15.72 0.05
C ASP A 113 -2.99 14.30 -0.49
N ILE A 114 -2.28 13.42 0.21
CA ILE A 114 -2.02 12.04 -0.21
C ILE A 114 -2.09 11.10 0.99
N MET A 115 -2.56 9.86 0.77
CA MET A 115 -2.40 8.77 1.74
C MET A 115 -2.03 7.47 1.05
N LEU A 116 -1.22 6.64 1.73
CA LEU A 116 -0.89 5.28 1.31
C LEU A 116 -1.59 4.29 2.23
N GLU A 117 -2.58 3.55 1.69
CA GLU A 117 -3.40 2.60 2.45
C GLU A 117 -3.90 1.45 1.56
N GLY A 118 -4.62 0.49 2.15
CA GLY A 118 -5.23 -0.63 1.42
C GLY A 118 -6.34 -0.20 0.44
N ASN A 119 -6.98 -1.17 -0.21
CA ASN A 119 -8.04 -0.93 -1.18
C ASN A 119 -9.35 -0.51 -0.49
N PHE A 120 -9.87 0.67 -0.81
CA PHE A 120 -11.11 1.24 -0.30
C PHE A 120 -12.25 1.29 -1.32
N MET A 121 -12.05 0.93 -2.58
CA MET A 121 -13.06 1.12 -3.63
C MET A 121 -14.41 0.50 -3.28
N ASN A 122 -14.41 -0.73 -2.75
CA ASN A 122 -15.65 -1.41 -2.34
C ASN A 122 -16.40 -0.66 -1.24
N SER A 123 -15.68 -0.14 -0.25
CA SER A 123 -16.25 0.53 0.92
C SER A 123 -16.75 1.93 0.60
N TYR A 124 -16.30 2.49 -0.51
CA TYR A 124 -16.63 3.85 -0.98
C TYR A 124 -17.45 3.85 -2.26
N GLY A 125 -18.30 2.85 -2.46
CA GLY A 125 -19.41 2.86 -3.41
C GLY A 125 -19.15 2.20 -4.76
N VAL A 126 -17.92 1.70 -5.05
CA VAL A 126 -17.64 0.99 -6.31
C VAL A 126 -18.00 -0.49 -6.15
N SER A 127 -19.26 -0.83 -6.33
CA SER A 127 -19.75 -2.22 -6.15
C SER A 127 -19.03 -3.21 -7.07
N ASP A 128 -18.72 -2.82 -8.28
CA ASP A 128 -18.05 -3.65 -9.29
C ASP A 128 -16.65 -4.11 -8.83
N ALA A 129 -15.95 -3.30 -8.02
CA ALA A 129 -14.65 -3.67 -7.48
C ALA A 129 -14.69 -4.87 -6.52
N LYS A 130 -15.88 -5.27 -6.02
CA LYS A 130 -16.07 -6.52 -5.25
C LYS A 130 -15.68 -7.75 -6.06
N ALA A 131 -15.87 -7.72 -7.40
CA ALA A 131 -15.51 -8.84 -8.27
C ALA A 131 -14.00 -9.15 -8.21
N GLY A 132 -13.15 -8.15 -8.00
CA GLY A 132 -11.70 -8.32 -7.80
C GLY A 132 -11.31 -8.85 -6.42
N SER A 133 -12.25 -8.90 -5.47
CA SER A 133 -12.03 -9.35 -4.08
C SER A 133 -12.49 -10.80 -3.83
N VAL A 134 -12.83 -11.54 -4.88
CA VAL A 134 -13.17 -12.97 -4.77
C VAL A 134 -11.93 -13.75 -4.35
N SER A 135 -12.02 -14.52 -3.26
CA SER A 135 -10.91 -15.32 -2.77
C SER A 135 -10.43 -16.32 -3.83
N PHE A 136 -9.11 -16.50 -3.93
CA PHE A 136 -8.44 -17.37 -4.91
C PHE A 136 -8.58 -16.94 -6.38
N LEU A 137 -9.13 -15.76 -6.67
CA LEU A 137 -9.23 -15.22 -8.03
C LEU A 137 -7.84 -15.01 -8.62
N ASN A 138 -6.98 -14.31 -7.91
CA ASN A 138 -5.63 -13.98 -8.38
C ASN A 138 -4.65 -15.07 -7.91
N LYS A 139 -4.38 -16.04 -8.78
CA LYS A 139 -3.54 -17.22 -8.49
C LYS A 139 -2.05 -16.96 -8.68
N SER A 140 -1.68 -15.74 -9.07
CA SER A 140 -0.28 -15.30 -9.16
C SER A 140 -0.20 -13.77 -9.15
N LYS A 141 1.01 -13.26 -8.89
CA LYS A 141 1.33 -11.82 -8.96
C LYS A 141 1.09 -11.27 -10.37
N GLU A 142 1.38 -12.07 -11.40
CA GLU A 142 1.19 -11.69 -12.81
C GLU A 142 -0.29 -11.51 -13.15
N MET A 143 -1.17 -12.40 -12.66
CA MET A 143 -2.62 -12.27 -12.84
C MET A 143 -3.15 -11.00 -12.14
N TYR A 144 -2.68 -10.73 -10.93
CA TYR A 144 -3.06 -9.52 -10.21
C TYR A 144 -2.59 -8.24 -10.93
N LYS A 145 -1.35 -8.24 -11.44
CA LYS A 145 -0.85 -7.13 -12.27
C LYS A 145 -1.68 -6.95 -13.53
N ALA A 146 -2.00 -8.03 -14.24
CA ALA A 146 -2.82 -7.98 -15.44
C ALA A 146 -4.21 -7.39 -15.15
N LEU A 147 -4.82 -7.72 -14.00
CA LEU A 147 -6.07 -7.08 -13.56
C LEU A 147 -5.88 -5.58 -13.31
N ASN A 148 -4.82 -5.19 -12.59
CA ASN A 148 -4.55 -3.78 -12.28
C ASN A 148 -4.30 -2.93 -13.53
N GLU A 149 -3.70 -3.50 -14.57
CA GLU A 149 -3.45 -2.82 -15.84
C GLU A 149 -4.65 -2.86 -16.81
N SER A 150 -5.71 -3.59 -16.47
CA SER A 150 -6.87 -3.80 -17.34
C SER A 150 -7.82 -2.59 -17.40
N GLU A 151 -8.57 -2.50 -18.49
CA GLU A 151 -9.64 -1.50 -18.63
C GLU A 151 -10.77 -1.69 -17.60
N VAL A 152 -10.97 -2.92 -17.09
CA VAL A 152 -11.93 -3.21 -16.01
C VAL A 152 -11.53 -2.46 -14.74
N LYS A 153 -10.26 -2.55 -14.36
CA LYS A 153 -9.75 -1.90 -13.15
C LYS A 153 -9.73 -0.38 -13.29
N LYS A 154 -9.32 0.14 -14.46
CA LYS A 154 -9.36 1.58 -14.77
C LYS A 154 -10.78 2.15 -14.71
N ASP A 155 -11.79 1.37 -15.11
CA ASP A 155 -13.18 1.78 -14.96
C ASP A 155 -13.60 1.89 -13.49
N TRP A 156 -13.16 0.95 -12.63
CA TRP A 156 -13.41 1.05 -11.18
C TRP A 156 -12.74 2.27 -10.55
N GLU A 157 -11.51 2.59 -10.95
CA GLU A 157 -10.78 3.77 -10.48
C GLU A 157 -11.44 5.06 -10.90
N ARG A 158 -11.91 5.13 -12.15
CA ARG A 158 -12.69 6.26 -12.64
C ARG A 158 -13.99 6.45 -11.86
N GLN A 159 -14.75 5.36 -11.62
CA GLN A 159 -15.95 5.40 -10.79
C GLN A 159 -15.63 5.87 -9.36
N PHE A 160 -14.53 5.39 -8.79
CA PHE A 160 -14.09 5.80 -7.45
C PHE A 160 -13.78 7.29 -7.38
N GLU A 161 -13.08 7.83 -8.37
CA GLU A 161 -12.78 9.27 -8.47
C GLU A 161 -14.05 10.10 -8.65
N GLU A 162 -14.94 9.69 -9.56
CA GLU A 162 -16.22 10.38 -9.81
C GLU A 162 -17.12 10.41 -8.57
N LEU A 163 -17.18 9.32 -7.81
CA LEU A 163 -18.02 9.21 -6.61
C LEU A 163 -17.47 9.97 -5.40
N ASN A 164 -16.14 10.01 -5.27
CA ASN A 164 -15.50 10.42 -4.02
C ASN A 164 -14.61 11.66 -4.13
N GLY A 165 -14.29 12.12 -5.35
CA GLY A 165 -13.33 13.21 -5.55
C GLY A 165 -11.90 12.83 -5.15
N ILE A 166 -11.58 11.52 -5.20
CA ILE A 166 -10.27 10.97 -4.84
C ILE A 166 -9.69 10.26 -6.05
N HIS A 167 -8.51 10.69 -6.48
CA HIS A 167 -7.73 10.07 -7.56
C HIS A 167 -6.80 8.99 -7.00
N ILE A 168 -6.68 7.85 -7.67
CA ILE A 168 -5.68 6.83 -7.37
C ILE A 168 -4.42 7.15 -8.18
N LEU A 169 -3.43 7.73 -7.50
CA LEU A 169 -2.17 8.14 -8.12
C LEU A 169 -1.31 6.92 -8.51
N ASN A 170 -1.35 5.86 -7.71
CA ASN A 170 -0.64 4.60 -7.97
C ASN A 170 -1.20 3.46 -7.12
N ASP A 171 -1.32 2.27 -7.67
CA ASP A 171 -1.78 1.06 -6.99
C ASP A 171 -0.81 -0.13 -7.10
N ALA A 172 0.41 0.14 -7.57
CA ALA A 172 1.44 -0.89 -7.79
C ALA A 172 2.35 -1.13 -6.58
N PHE A 173 1.94 -0.77 -5.37
CA PHE A 173 2.61 -1.10 -4.11
C PHE A 173 2.29 -2.56 -3.74
N TYR A 174 2.85 -3.51 -4.49
CA TYR A 174 2.50 -4.93 -4.36
C TYR A 174 2.95 -5.51 -3.03
N ARG A 175 1.99 -6.12 -2.34
CA ARG A 175 2.19 -6.88 -1.10
C ARG A 175 2.50 -8.34 -1.41
N ASN A 176 2.81 -9.11 -0.36
CA ASN A 176 3.00 -10.54 -0.47
C ASN A 176 1.67 -11.28 -0.60
N SER A 177 1.73 -12.51 -1.08
CA SER A 177 0.58 -13.43 -1.14
C SER A 177 -0.04 -13.67 0.23
N THR A 178 -1.21 -14.27 0.21
CA THR A 178 -1.84 -14.75 1.43
C THR A 178 -1.41 -16.18 1.79
N CYS A 179 -1.55 -16.50 3.06
CA CYS A 179 -1.24 -17.80 3.63
C CYS A 179 -2.25 -18.18 4.72
N TYR A 180 -2.19 -19.44 5.16
CA TYR A 180 -2.72 -19.82 6.46
C TYR A 180 -1.57 -20.04 7.43
N VAL A 181 -1.62 -19.36 8.58
CA VAL A 181 -0.82 -19.74 9.75
C VAL A 181 -1.68 -20.68 10.58
N SER A 182 -1.27 -21.95 10.69
CA SER A 182 -2.16 -23.04 11.10
C SER A 182 -1.54 -23.97 12.14
N ASN A 183 -2.40 -24.52 13.02
CA ASN A 183 -2.08 -25.63 13.90
C ASN A 183 -2.41 -27.01 13.27
N LYS A 184 -3.04 -27.01 12.10
CA LYS A 184 -3.34 -28.21 11.31
C LYS A 184 -2.61 -28.16 9.98
N LYS A 185 -2.12 -29.32 9.53
CA LYS A 185 -1.47 -29.46 8.25
C LYS A 185 -2.51 -29.36 7.14
N VAL A 186 -2.18 -28.67 6.04
CA VAL A 186 -3.01 -28.54 4.84
C VAL A 186 -2.10 -28.72 3.62
N GLU A 187 -2.36 -29.77 2.83
CA GLU A 187 -1.64 -30.08 1.60
C GLU A 187 -2.61 -30.29 0.42
N SER A 188 -3.91 -30.43 0.70
CA SER A 188 -4.94 -30.76 -0.29
C SER A 188 -6.25 -30.02 0.02
N LEU A 189 -7.18 -30.03 -0.95
CA LEU A 189 -8.55 -29.53 -0.77
C LEU A 189 -9.29 -30.28 0.36
N GLU A 190 -9.03 -31.59 0.52
CA GLU A 190 -9.67 -32.40 1.57
C GLU A 190 -9.29 -31.94 2.98
N ASP A 191 -8.05 -31.49 3.17
CA ASP A 191 -7.55 -31.01 4.48
C ASP A 191 -8.21 -29.70 4.92
N LEU A 192 -8.83 -28.96 4.00
CA LEU A 192 -9.59 -27.76 4.30
C LEU A 192 -10.93 -28.05 4.99
N LYS A 193 -11.50 -29.25 4.83
CA LYS A 193 -12.81 -29.57 5.37
C LYS A 193 -12.84 -29.52 6.90
N GLY A 194 -13.74 -28.69 7.42
CA GLY A 194 -13.89 -28.47 8.86
C GLY A 194 -12.77 -27.67 9.52
N LEU A 195 -11.81 -27.13 8.75
CA LEU A 195 -10.78 -26.26 9.27
C LEU A 195 -11.43 -24.96 9.75
N LYS A 196 -11.30 -24.67 11.05
CA LYS A 196 -11.75 -23.41 11.62
C LYS A 196 -10.75 -22.33 11.28
N VAL A 197 -11.10 -21.42 10.38
CA VAL A 197 -10.19 -20.39 9.92
C VAL A 197 -10.71 -19.00 10.27
N ARG A 198 -9.84 -18.18 10.83
CA ARG A 198 -10.13 -16.75 10.98
C ARG A 198 -10.11 -16.08 9.61
N VAL A 199 -11.17 -15.35 9.32
CA VAL A 199 -11.29 -14.50 8.12
C VAL A 199 -11.72 -13.09 8.53
N PRO A 200 -11.51 -12.06 7.67
CA PRO A 200 -12.11 -10.75 7.89
C PRO A 200 -13.64 -10.83 7.77
N PRO A 201 -14.40 -9.86 8.34
CA PRO A 201 -15.85 -9.81 8.23
C PRO A 201 -16.30 -9.40 6.81
N SER A 202 -16.03 -10.24 5.83
CA SER A 202 -16.38 -10.08 4.42
C SER A 202 -17.29 -11.23 3.98
N GLN A 203 -18.51 -10.91 3.54
CA GLN A 203 -19.51 -11.92 3.18
C GLN A 203 -19.03 -12.80 2.02
N ILE A 204 -18.37 -12.22 1.02
CA ILE A 204 -17.84 -13.01 -0.12
C ILE A 204 -16.74 -13.96 0.33
N VAL A 205 -15.83 -13.51 1.19
CA VAL A 205 -14.78 -14.38 1.75
C VAL A 205 -15.39 -15.52 2.53
N ILE A 206 -16.34 -15.22 3.43
CA ILE A 206 -17.02 -16.25 4.24
C ILE A 206 -17.65 -17.32 3.34
N GLN A 207 -18.42 -16.92 2.33
CA GLN A 207 -19.09 -17.90 1.45
C GLN A 207 -18.11 -18.69 0.57
N CYS A 208 -17.01 -18.08 0.11
CA CYS A 208 -15.95 -18.81 -0.59
C CYS A 208 -15.35 -19.92 0.29
N TYR A 209 -15.08 -19.61 1.54
CA TYR A 209 -14.50 -20.56 2.49
C TYR A 209 -15.49 -21.64 2.93
N GLU A 210 -16.77 -21.30 3.11
CA GLU A 210 -17.85 -22.27 3.35
C GLU A 210 -18.00 -23.27 2.19
N ALA A 211 -17.88 -22.80 0.94
CA ALA A 211 -17.92 -23.66 -0.24
C ALA A 211 -16.77 -24.67 -0.27
N LEU A 212 -15.62 -24.34 0.30
CA LEU A 212 -14.49 -25.26 0.49
C LEU A 212 -14.71 -26.26 1.66
N GLY A 213 -15.85 -26.19 2.34
CA GLY A 213 -16.15 -27.03 3.49
C GLY A 213 -15.42 -26.59 4.77
N MET A 214 -14.81 -25.42 4.77
CA MET A 214 -14.16 -24.84 5.94
C MET A 214 -15.19 -24.26 6.94
N ALA A 215 -14.74 -23.93 8.14
CA ALA A 215 -15.53 -23.22 9.14
C ALA A 215 -14.98 -21.80 9.35
N PRO A 216 -15.28 -20.84 8.45
CA PRO A 216 -14.78 -19.48 8.57
C PRO A 216 -15.38 -18.79 9.79
N THR A 217 -14.52 -18.11 10.55
CA THR A 217 -14.90 -17.37 11.74
C THR A 217 -14.49 -15.90 11.54
N PRO A 218 -15.45 -14.98 11.34
CA PRO A 218 -15.16 -13.56 11.19
C PRO A 218 -14.71 -12.97 12.52
N ILE A 219 -13.44 -12.62 12.62
CA ILE A 219 -12.81 -12.06 13.83
C ILE A 219 -12.00 -10.83 13.41
N ALA A 220 -12.03 -9.77 14.24
CA ALA A 220 -11.21 -8.59 14.03
C ALA A 220 -9.71 -8.96 13.97
N TYR A 221 -8.94 -8.26 13.13
CA TYR A 221 -7.53 -8.60 12.92
C TYR A 221 -6.71 -8.54 14.20
N SER A 222 -6.97 -7.55 15.06
CA SER A 222 -6.32 -7.38 16.38
C SER A 222 -6.58 -8.52 17.36
N GLU A 223 -7.65 -9.31 17.16
CA GLU A 223 -8.03 -10.43 18.02
C GLU A 223 -7.55 -11.78 17.48
N SER A 224 -6.92 -11.79 16.29
CA SER A 224 -6.56 -13.02 15.58
C SER A 224 -5.55 -13.88 16.34
N LEU A 225 -4.49 -13.27 16.88
CA LEU A 225 -3.46 -13.99 17.66
C LEU A 225 -4.09 -14.72 18.86
N LEU A 226 -4.91 -14.00 19.61
CA LEU A 226 -5.56 -14.57 20.80
C LEU A 226 -6.51 -15.71 20.44
N SER A 227 -7.25 -15.58 19.33
CA SER A 227 -8.18 -16.62 18.86
C SER A 227 -7.46 -17.92 18.47
N LEU A 228 -6.27 -17.82 17.86
CA LEU A 228 -5.43 -18.98 17.54
C LEU A 228 -4.83 -19.60 18.81
N GLN A 229 -4.32 -18.78 19.73
CA GLN A 229 -3.77 -19.24 21.01
C GLN A 229 -4.79 -20.00 21.86
N GLN A 230 -6.03 -19.53 21.86
CA GLN A 230 -7.13 -20.15 22.63
C GLN A 230 -7.79 -21.33 21.90
N GLY A 231 -7.40 -21.65 20.67
CA GLY A 231 -8.00 -22.73 19.87
C GLY A 231 -9.44 -22.44 19.43
N VAL A 232 -9.87 -21.16 19.43
CA VAL A 232 -11.14 -20.73 18.84
C VAL A 232 -11.13 -21.01 17.35
N VAL A 233 -9.97 -20.76 16.70
CA VAL A 233 -9.69 -21.13 15.32
C VAL A 233 -8.47 -22.04 15.25
N ASP A 234 -8.38 -22.84 14.17
CA ASP A 234 -7.25 -23.72 13.86
C ASP A 234 -6.21 -22.99 13.01
N ALA A 235 -6.66 -21.98 12.25
CA ALA A 235 -5.83 -21.23 11.31
C ALA A 235 -6.24 -19.75 11.25
N ILE A 236 -5.29 -18.89 10.84
CA ILE A 236 -5.50 -17.48 10.52
C ILE A 236 -5.19 -17.30 9.03
N TRP A 237 -6.12 -16.72 8.27
CA TRP A 237 -5.84 -16.20 6.94
C TRP A 237 -5.22 -14.80 7.09
N CYS A 238 -4.02 -14.62 6.53
CA CYS A 238 -3.26 -13.37 6.57
C CYS A 238 -2.26 -13.31 5.41
N THR A 239 -1.54 -12.20 5.27
CA THR A 239 -0.37 -12.15 4.38
C THR A 239 0.81 -12.89 5.02
N GLU A 240 1.70 -13.42 4.20
CA GLU A 240 2.87 -14.18 4.66
C GLU A 240 3.79 -13.33 5.57
N ASP A 241 3.92 -12.03 5.26
CA ASP A 241 4.67 -11.11 6.11
C ASP A 241 4.02 -10.93 7.50
N ALA A 242 2.71 -10.82 7.54
CA ALA A 242 1.96 -10.69 8.79
C ALA A 242 2.06 -11.94 9.67
N ALA A 243 2.29 -13.11 9.10
CA ALA A 243 2.54 -14.35 9.85
C ALA A 243 3.71 -14.18 10.83
N TYR A 244 4.75 -13.46 10.42
CA TYR A 244 5.91 -13.14 11.25
C TYR A 244 5.69 -11.88 12.10
N THR A 245 5.33 -10.76 11.48
CA THR A 245 5.31 -9.45 12.16
C THR A 245 4.24 -9.36 13.27
N MET A 246 3.16 -10.13 13.14
CA MET A 246 2.10 -10.24 14.15
C MET A 246 2.33 -11.37 15.17
N GLY A 247 3.45 -12.09 15.08
CA GLY A 247 3.78 -13.18 15.99
C GLY A 247 2.88 -14.42 15.88
N PHE A 248 2.14 -14.57 14.78
CA PHE A 248 1.25 -15.73 14.61
C PHE A 248 2.02 -17.05 14.58
N TYR A 249 3.23 -17.02 14.00
CA TYR A 249 4.13 -18.18 13.93
C TYR A 249 4.56 -18.72 15.30
N GLU A 250 4.55 -17.91 16.36
CA GLU A 250 4.95 -18.34 17.71
C GLU A 250 3.97 -19.35 18.33
N VAL A 251 2.73 -19.37 17.84
CA VAL A 251 1.63 -20.19 18.36
C VAL A 251 1.08 -21.17 17.36
N ALA A 252 1.67 -21.26 16.18
CA ALA A 252 1.30 -22.15 15.09
C ALA A 252 2.40 -23.17 14.78
N LYS A 253 2.05 -24.18 13.98
CA LYS A 253 3.00 -25.22 13.54
C LYS A 253 3.34 -25.12 12.06
N TYR A 254 2.42 -24.59 11.26
CA TYR A 254 2.48 -24.59 9.81
C TYR A 254 2.26 -23.20 9.26
N LEU A 255 3.05 -22.84 8.26
CA LEU A 255 2.78 -21.76 7.31
C LEU A 255 2.38 -22.42 5.98
N ILE A 256 1.12 -22.25 5.60
CA ILE A 256 0.60 -22.81 4.34
C ILE A 256 0.58 -21.68 3.32
N GLU A 257 1.53 -21.69 2.39
CA GLU A 257 1.61 -20.71 1.30
C GLU A 257 0.55 -21.06 0.25
N LEU A 258 -0.41 -20.16 0.06
CA LEU A 258 -1.51 -20.32 -0.88
C LEU A 258 -1.10 -19.88 -2.29
N ASN A 259 -0.15 -18.93 -2.39
CA ASN A 259 0.26 -18.28 -3.64
C ASN A 259 -0.93 -17.65 -4.40
N THR A 260 -1.93 -17.20 -3.66
CA THR A 260 -3.16 -16.58 -4.18
C THR A 260 -3.45 -15.26 -3.47
N ASP A 261 -4.49 -14.58 -3.92
CA ASP A 261 -5.01 -13.35 -3.29
C ASP A 261 -3.90 -12.32 -3.09
N GLN A 262 -3.16 -12.09 -4.17
CA GLN A 262 -2.23 -10.97 -4.24
C GLN A 262 -2.98 -9.68 -3.94
N ASP A 263 -2.33 -8.77 -3.27
CA ASP A 263 -2.88 -7.48 -2.86
C ASP A 263 -1.86 -6.36 -3.11
N SER A 264 -2.33 -5.13 -3.08
CA SER A 264 -1.47 -3.95 -3.13
C SER A 264 -2.00 -2.88 -2.20
N MET A 265 -1.12 -1.94 -1.84
CA MET A 265 -1.54 -0.67 -1.27
C MET A 265 -1.76 0.35 -2.39
N TYR A 266 -2.55 1.33 -2.10
CA TYR A 266 -3.02 2.36 -3.02
C TYR A 266 -2.56 3.72 -2.52
N LEU A 267 -1.98 4.50 -3.40
CA LEU A 267 -1.63 5.88 -3.15
C LEU A 267 -2.79 6.77 -3.62
N TYR A 268 -3.60 7.22 -2.69
CA TYR A 268 -4.75 8.08 -2.92
C TYR A 268 -4.37 9.54 -2.83
N THR A 269 -4.92 10.38 -3.71
CA THR A 269 -4.75 11.83 -3.65
C THR A 269 -6.08 12.55 -3.86
N ASN A 270 -6.20 13.78 -3.34
CA ASN A 270 -7.36 14.60 -3.65
C ASN A 270 -7.41 14.93 -5.15
N ALA A 271 -8.53 14.64 -5.82
CA ALA A 271 -8.65 14.80 -7.27
C ALA A 271 -8.53 16.29 -7.71
N ALA A 272 -9.00 17.24 -6.89
CA ALA A 272 -8.87 18.66 -7.21
C ALA A 272 -7.42 19.14 -7.11
N LEU A 273 -6.66 18.65 -6.12
CA LEU A 273 -5.23 18.88 -6.04
C LEU A 273 -4.52 18.34 -7.30
N TYR A 274 -4.71 17.05 -7.60
CA TYR A 274 -4.05 16.38 -8.73
C TYR A 274 -4.36 17.06 -10.07
N ASN A 275 -5.64 17.39 -10.32
CA ASN A 275 -6.08 18.04 -11.54
C ASN A 275 -5.62 19.52 -11.62
N GLY A 276 -5.31 20.16 -10.48
CA GLY A 276 -4.79 21.52 -10.40
C GLY A 276 -3.29 21.63 -10.62
N LEU A 277 -2.53 20.51 -10.60
CA LEU A 277 -1.09 20.53 -10.83
C LEU A 277 -0.75 20.91 -12.28
N GLY A 278 0.35 21.63 -12.44
CA GLY A 278 1.00 21.83 -13.75
C GLY A 278 1.48 20.51 -14.35
N GLU A 279 1.73 20.48 -15.64
CA GLU A 279 2.15 19.27 -16.35
C GLU A 279 3.47 18.69 -15.79
N ASN A 280 4.43 19.55 -15.47
CA ASN A 280 5.72 19.16 -14.93
C ASN A 280 5.59 18.59 -13.49
N GLU A 281 4.80 19.26 -12.63
CA GLU A 281 4.55 18.86 -11.26
C GLU A 281 3.82 17.50 -11.21
N ARG A 282 2.82 17.32 -12.06
CA ARG A 282 2.08 16.07 -12.19
C ARG A 282 2.99 14.93 -12.63
N ALA A 283 3.76 15.13 -13.68
CA ALA A 283 4.71 14.12 -14.17
C ALA A 283 5.77 13.76 -13.10
N ALA A 284 6.28 14.75 -12.36
CA ALA A 284 7.24 14.50 -11.28
C ALA A 284 6.61 13.71 -10.12
N LEU A 285 5.37 14.01 -9.76
CA LEU A 285 4.63 13.30 -8.71
C LEU A 285 4.33 11.86 -9.11
N GLU A 286 3.86 11.62 -10.33
CA GLU A 286 3.60 10.28 -10.88
C GLU A 286 4.87 9.43 -10.93
N GLU A 287 5.98 10.01 -11.37
CA GLU A 287 7.26 9.30 -11.43
C GLU A 287 7.79 8.97 -10.02
N ALA A 288 7.66 9.90 -9.06
CA ALA A 288 8.01 9.64 -7.66
C ALA A 288 7.13 8.55 -7.03
N ALA A 289 5.83 8.54 -7.33
CA ALA A 289 4.88 7.51 -6.89
C ALA A 289 5.25 6.13 -7.48
N ALA A 290 5.56 6.06 -8.76
CA ALA A 290 5.98 4.82 -9.41
C ALA A 290 7.32 4.29 -8.85
N ALA A 291 8.29 5.18 -8.60
CA ALA A 291 9.56 4.82 -7.98
C ALA A 291 9.37 4.29 -6.55
N ALA A 292 8.49 4.93 -5.77
CA ALA A 292 8.14 4.48 -4.41
C ALA A 292 7.42 3.14 -4.41
N ALA A 293 6.52 2.90 -5.36
CA ALA A 293 5.82 1.61 -5.51
C ALA A 293 6.80 0.47 -5.84
N ALA A 294 7.75 0.71 -6.74
CA ALA A 294 8.80 -0.27 -7.05
C ALA A 294 9.70 -0.55 -5.84
N TYR A 295 10.08 0.49 -5.09
CA TYR A 295 10.88 0.36 -3.86
C TYR A 295 10.13 -0.43 -2.78
N TYR A 296 8.85 -0.10 -2.53
CA TYR A 296 7.98 -0.85 -1.62
C TYR A 296 7.92 -2.34 -1.97
N SER A 297 7.65 -2.66 -3.25
CA SER A 297 7.52 -4.05 -3.70
C SER A 297 8.83 -4.82 -3.54
N GLY A 298 9.97 -4.18 -3.78
CA GLY A 298 11.29 -4.76 -3.52
C GLY A 298 11.54 -5.05 -2.04
N LEU A 299 11.18 -4.12 -1.15
CA LEU A 299 11.27 -4.32 0.30
C LEU A 299 10.35 -5.45 0.77
N ALA A 300 9.12 -5.52 0.25
CA ALA A 300 8.16 -6.58 0.60
C ALA A 300 8.72 -7.97 0.26
N GLU A 301 9.31 -8.14 -0.92
CA GLU A 301 9.94 -9.40 -1.33
C GLU A 301 11.16 -9.78 -0.47
N GLU A 302 12.01 -8.81 -0.12
CA GLU A 302 13.17 -9.05 0.74
C GLU A 302 12.75 -9.41 2.17
N GLN A 303 11.78 -8.67 2.72
CA GLN A 303 11.25 -8.89 4.05
C GLN A 303 10.59 -10.27 4.14
N LEU A 304 9.82 -10.67 3.11
CA LEU A 304 9.22 -12.00 3.05
C LEU A 304 10.26 -13.11 3.15
N ARG A 305 11.30 -13.07 2.29
CA ARG A 305 12.37 -14.08 2.32
C ARG A 305 13.01 -14.19 3.70
N THR A 306 13.29 -13.04 4.31
CA THR A 306 13.89 -12.97 5.64
C THR A 306 12.97 -13.52 6.73
N ASN A 307 11.69 -13.16 6.69
CA ASN A 307 10.71 -13.55 7.69
C ASN A 307 10.36 -15.05 7.59
N VAL A 308 10.18 -15.57 6.38
CA VAL A 308 9.96 -17.01 6.17
C VAL A 308 11.15 -17.83 6.68
N GLN A 309 12.39 -17.38 6.45
CA GLN A 309 13.56 -18.06 6.99
C GLN A 309 13.58 -18.05 8.51
N LYS A 310 13.29 -16.91 9.15
CA LYS A 310 13.20 -16.83 10.63
C LYS A 310 12.11 -17.73 11.20
N MET A 311 10.97 -17.84 10.54
CA MET A 311 9.88 -18.74 10.95
C MET A 311 10.31 -20.21 10.83
N LYS A 312 11.03 -20.60 9.76
CA LYS A 312 11.63 -21.93 9.62
C LYS A 312 12.62 -22.23 10.74
N ASP A 313 13.51 -21.28 11.05
CA ASP A 313 14.49 -21.40 12.12
C ASP A 313 13.82 -21.51 13.52
N ALA A 314 12.64 -20.93 13.68
CA ALA A 314 11.79 -21.07 14.88
C ALA A 314 11.00 -22.39 14.92
N GLY A 315 11.09 -23.24 13.88
CA GLY A 315 10.47 -24.58 13.85
C GLY A 315 9.12 -24.65 13.13
N ILE A 316 8.70 -23.58 12.41
CA ILE A 316 7.53 -23.65 11.54
C ILE A 316 7.82 -24.52 10.32
N GLU A 317 6.93 -25.48 10.04
CA GLU A 317 6.91 -26.22 8.77
C GLU A 317 6.21 -25.37 7.70
N VAL A 318 6.91 -25.04 6.62
CA VAL A 318 6.36 -24.29 5.49
C VAL A 318 5.89 -25.29 4.42
N ILE A 319 4.64 -25.15 4.02
CA ILE A 319 3.97 -26.00 3.02
C ILE A 319 3.47 -25.08 1.91
N THR A 320 3.91 -25.30 0.70
CA THR A 320 3.43 -24.58 -0.49
C THR A 320 2.38 -25.44 -1.19
N LEU A 321 1.16 -24.93 -1.38
CA LEU A 321 0.14 -25.62 -2.15
C LEU A 321 0.55 -25.70 -3.62
N THR A 322 0.29 -26.86 -4.24
CA THR A 322 0.60 -27.04 -5.66
C THR A 322 -0.37 -26.25 -6.54
N PRO A 323 0.04 -25.86 -7.76
CA PRO A 323 -0.87 -25.20 -8.71
C PRO A 323 -2.14 -26.00 -8.99
N GLU A 324 -2.05 -27.34 -8.98
CA GLU A 324 -3.19 -28.23 -9.16
C GLU A 324 -4.19 -28.07 -8.00
N THR A 325 -3.70 -28.11 -6.75
CA THR A 325 -4.54 -27.90 -5.56
C THR A 325 -5.20 -26.52 -5.58
N VAL A 326 -4.44 -25.47 -5.94
CA VAL A 326 -4.98 -24.11 -6.07
C VAL A 326 -6.08 -24.05 -7.15
N ASN A 327 -5.90 -24.72 -8.28
CA ASN A 327 -6.93 -24.78 -9.33
C ASN A 327 -8.19 -25.56 -8.90
N GLU A 328 -8.05 -26.63 -8.11
CA GLU A 328 -9.20 -27.35 -7.53
C GLU A 328 -9.98 -26.46 -6.54
N ILE A 329 -9.25 -25.71 -5.70
CA ILE A 329 -9.84 -24.72 -4.79
C ILE A 329 -10.61 -23.67 -5.60
N TRP A 330 -9.98 -23.09 -6.62
CA TRP A 330 -10.62 -22.10 -7.48
C TRP A 330 -11.87 -22.66 -8.19
N GLY A 331 -11.81 -23.88 -8.72
CA GLY A 331 -12.95 -24.53 -9.33
C GLY A 331 -14.14 -24.69 -8.38
N THR A 332 -13.88 -24.82 -7.08
CA THR A 332 -14.93 -24.90 -6.04
C THR A 332 -15.47 -23.52 -5.67
N VAL A 333 -14.65 -22.47 -5.73
CA VAL A 333 -15.03 -21.09 -5.35
C VAL A 333 -15.72 -20.34 -6.49
N LEU A 334 -15.35 -20.59 -7.74
CA LEU A 334 -15.92 -19.87 -8.91
C LEU A 334 -17.45 -19.88 -8.96
N PRO A 335 -18.18 -21.00 -8.67
CA PRO A 335 -19.64 -20.97 -8.61
C PRO A 335 -20.22 -19.99 -7.57
N VAL A 336 -19.50 -19.76 -6.46
CA VAL A 336 -19.89 -18.76 -5.44
C VAL A 336 -19.84 -17.35 -6.05
N ALA A 337 -18.73 -17.03 -6.74
CA ALA A 337 -18.58 -15.74 -7.43
C ALA A 337 -19.70 -15.53 -8.47
N ARG A 338 -20.06 -16.57 -9.24
CA ARG A 338 -21.20 -16.54 -10.18
C ARG A 338 -22.54 -16.26 -9.47
N THR A 339 -22.72 -16.81 -8.26
CA THR A 339 -23.93 -16.55 -7.47
C THR A 339 -24.00 -15.11 -6.99
N PHE A 340 -22.88 -14.53 -6.57
CA PHE A 340 -22.83 -13.10 -6.21
C PHE A 340 -23.19 -12.21 -7.41
N GLU A 341 -22.65 -12.50 -8.59
CA GLU A 341 -23.00 -11.77 -9.81
C GLU A 341 -24.50 -11.91 -10.14
N ALA A 342 -25.05 -13.12 -10.09
CA ALA A 342 -26.47 -13.37 -10.35
C ALA A 342 -27.39 -12.67 -9.34
N ASN A 343 -26.92 -12.42 -8.12
CA ASN A 343 -27.63 -11.67 -7.08
C ASN A 343 -27.47 -10.13 -7.24
N GLY A 344 -26.70 -9.66 -8.23
CA GLY A 344 -26.51 -8.25 -8.50
C GLY A 344 -25.53 -7.53 -7.57
N GLU A 345 -24.59 -8.26 -6.95
CA GLU A 345 -23.56 -7.66 -6.11
C GLU A 345 -22.58 -6.80 -6.92
N TRP A 346 -22.48 -7.08 -8.23
CA TRP A 346 -21.80 -6.27 -9.25
C TRP A 346 -22.49 -6.40 -10.61
N THR A 347 -22.03 -5.66 -11.59
CA THR A 347 -22.60 -5.63 -12.94
C THR A 347 -22.54 -7.01 -13.60
N SER A 348 -23.66 -7.45 -14.17
CA SER A 348 -23.73 -8.74 -14.89
C SER A 348 -22.73 -8.83 -16.03
N GLY A 349 -22.02 -9.97 -16.14
CA GLY A 349 -20.97 -10.23 -17.11
C GLY A 349 -19.60 -9.62 -16.73
N LEU A 350 -19.49 -8.96 -15.58
CA LEU A 350 -18.24 -8.38 -15.12
C LEU A 350 -17.23 -9.45 -14.74
N LEU A 351 -17.67 -10.53 -14.09
CA LEU A 351 -16.77 -11.62 -13.70
C LEU A 351 -16.06 -12.23 -14.92
N ASP A 352 -16.75 -12.38 -16.05
CA ASP A 352 -16.12 -12.87 -17.28
C ASP A 352 -15.03 -11.90 -17.77
N LYS A 353 -15.25 -10.59 -17.71
CA LYS A 353 -14.24 -9.60 -18.06
C LYS A 353 -13.03 -9.64 -17.12
N VAL A 354 -13.27 -9.87 -15.82
CA VAL A 354 -12.18 -10.04 -14.84
C VAL A 354 -11.37 -11.31 -15.14
N LEU A 355 -12.05 -12.42 -15.44
CA LEU A 355 -11.39 -13.68 -15.81
C LEU A 355 -10.59 -13.53 -17.11
N GLU A 356 -11.14 -12.84 -18.11
CA GLU A 356 -10.44 -12.52 -19.36
C GLU A 356 -9.19 -11.66 -19.09
N ALA A 357 -9.33 -10.60 -18.31
CA ALA A 357 -8.22 -9.71 -17.95
C ALA A 357 -7.08 -10.44 -17.21
N THR A 358 -7.41 -11.47 -16.44
CA THR A 358 -6.44 -12.29 -15.70
C THR A 358 -6.00 -13.56 -16.46
N GLY A 359 -6.44 -13.75 -17.72
CA GLY A 359 -6.07 -14.91 -18.55
C GLY A 359 -6.66 -16.24 -18.07
N GLN A 360 -7.84 -16.22 -17.47
CA GLN A 360 -8.50 -17.39 -16.87
C GLN A 360 -9.75 -17.85 -17.65
N ASN A 361 -9.78 -17.68 -18.95
CA ASN A 361 -10.87 -18.11 -19.86
C ASN A 361 -10.88 -19.63 -20.08
#